data_3b4fca99966bb746259f83d4b65f5000
#
_entry.id   3b4fca99966bb746259f83d4b65f5000
#
_cell.length_a   1.000
_cell.length_b   1.000
_cell.length_c   1.000
_cell.angle_alpha   90.00
_cell.angle_beta   90.00
_cell.angle_gamma   90.00
#
_symmetry.space_group_name_H-M   'P 1'
#
loop_
_entity.id
_entity.type
_entity.pdbx_description
1 polymer ?
#
loop_
_entity_poly.entity_id
_entity_poly.type
_entity_poly.pdbx_seq_one_letter_code
_entity_poly.pdbx_strand_id
1 'polypeptide(L)'
;MALHDIREVRIPIELDKPRTLLFDLNAFAELEDKFGSLDQAFQKMQAGSVKATRTLLWAGLLHEDEKLTERQVGAMISLTNVEKIMEQITQALTAALPEDTGTAENAVAPDPQ
;
A
#
# COMPACT_ATOMS: atom_id res chain seq x y z
N MET A 1 -3.46 -17.31 1.80
CA MET A 1 -2.57 -16.51 2.65
C MET A 1 -3.10 -16.48 4.07
N ALA A 2 -2.25 -16.74 5.00
CA ALA A 2 -2.62 -16.65 6.41
C ALA A 2 -2.42 -15.23 6.91
N LEU A 3 -3.43 -14.68 7.58
CA LEU A 3 -3.36 -13.27 8.02
C LEU A 3 -2.21 -13.05 9.01
N HIS A 4 -1.88 -14.05 9.81
CA HIS A 4 -0.78 -13.89 10.77
C HIS A 4 0.58 -13.80 10.11
N ASP A 5 0.67 -14.03 8.79
CA ASP A 5 1.92 -13.92 8.06
C ASP A 5 2.19 -12.49 7.58
N ILE A 6 1.26 -11.58 7.79
CA ILE A 6 1.45 -10.19 7.41
C ILE A 6 2.51 -9.57 8.32
N ARG A 7 3.51 -8.97 7.71
CA ARG A 7 4.63 -8.40 8.45
C ARG A 7 4.43 -6.93 8.73
N GLU A 8 4.91 -6.50 9.89
CA GLU A 8 4.90 -5.08 10.23
C GLU A 8 6.24 -4.47 9.86
N VAL A 9 6.37 -4.15 8.59
CA VAL A 9 7.59 -3.50 8.08
C VAL A 9 7.30 -2.04 7.81
N ARG A 10 8.07 -1.17 8.44
CA ARG A 10 7.90 0.28 8.32
C ARG A 10 8.86 0.82 7.28
N ILE A 11 8.32 1.57 6.34
CA ILE A 11 9.10 2.17 5.25
C ILE A 11 9.09 3.68 5.43
N PRO A 12 10.25 4.31 5.61
CA PRO A 12 10.30 5.78 5.74
C PRO A 12 9.89 6.47 4.45
N ILE A 13 9.17 7.57 4.59
CA ILE A 13 8.73 8.34 3.45
C ILE A 13 8.73 9.83 3.83
N GLU A 14 9.17 10.67 2.90
CA GLU A 14 9.18 12.12 3.08
C GLU A 14 7.97 12.73 2.42
N LEU A 15 7.13 13.38 3.19
CA LEU A 15 5.93 14.04 2.68
C LEU A 15 5.95 15.49 3.17
N ASP A 16 4.92 15.91 3.90
CA ASP A 16 4.92 17.21 4.56
C ASP A 16 5.98 17.25 5.67
N LYS A 17 6.32 16.10 6.17
CA LYS A 17 7.36 15.88 7.18
C LYS A 17 7.77 14.42 7.05
N PRO A 18 8.83 13.99 7.74
CA PRO A 18 9.18 12.57 7.74
C PRO A 18 8.03 11.74 8.32
N ARG A 19 7.64 10.71 7.60
CA ARG A 19 6.57 9.81 8.01
C ARG A 19 7.00 8.40 7.75
N THR A 20 6.17 7.45 8.15
CA THR A 20 6.45 6.03 7.99
C THR A 20 5.22 5.33 7.43
N LEU A 21 5.40 4.55 6.38
CA LEU A 21 4.34 3.73 5.83
C LEU A 21 4.32 2.38 6.53
N LEU A 22 3.14 1.93 6.92
CA LEU A 22 2.94 0.61 7.50
C LEU A 22 1.61 0.08 7.00
N PHE A 23 1.64 -1.05 6.30
CA PHE A 23 0.42 -1.72 5.87
C PHE A 23 0.15 -2.86 6.83
N ASP A 24 -0.56 -2.55 7.91
CA ASP A 24 -1.01 -3.54 8.87
C ASP A 24 -2.40 -4.04 8.48
N LEU A 25 -2.97 -4.88 9.31
CA LEU A 25 -4.26 -5.47 9.01
C LEU A 25 -5.36 -4.41 8.91
N ASN A 26 -5.27 -3.35 9.71
CA ASN A 26 -6.25 -2.27 9.62
C ASN A 26 -6.17 -1.56 8.28
N ALA A 27 -4.94 -1.33 7.77
CA ALA A 27 -4.76 -0.73 6.47
C ALA A 27 -5.36 -1.60 5.37
N PHE A 28 -5.12 -2.91 5.45
CA PHE A 28 -5.68 -3.83 4.46
C PHE A 28 -7.20 -3.85 4.49
N ALA A 29 -7.79 -3.77 5.69
CA ALA A 29 -9.24 -3.73 5.82
C ALA A 29 -9.83 -2.49 5.17
N GLU A 30 -9.17 -1.34 5.33
CA GLU A 30 -9.62 -0.12 4.68
C GLU A 30 -9.53 -0.21 3.16
N LEU A 31 -8.46 -0.82 2.66
CA LEU A 31 -8.29 -0.98 1.22
C LEU A 31 -9.32 -1.95 0.64
N GLU A 32 -9.62 -3.02 1.38
CA GLU A 32 -10.64 -3.96 0.96
C GLU A 32 -12.00 -3.27 0.86
N ASP A 33 -12.30 -2.42 1.83
CA ASP A 33 -13.57 -1.69 1.85
C ASP A 33 -13.70 -0.76 0.65
N LYS A 34 -12.61 -0.11 0.25
CA LYS A 34 -12.67 0.89 -0.80
C LYS A 34 -12.50 0.34 -2.22
N PHE A 35 -11.80 -0.77 -2.37
CA PHE A 35 -11.48 -1.32 -3.69
C PHE A 35 -12.00 -2.73 -3.91
N GLY A 36 -12.46 -3.39 -2.86
CA GLY A 36 -12.87 -4.79 -2.95
C GLY A 36 -11.75 -5.75 -2.63
N SER A 37 -10.51 -5.42 -2.97
CA SER A 37 -9.36 -6.25 -2.64
C SER A 37 -8.09 -5.41 -2.71
N LEU A 38 -7.05 -5.88 -2.04
CA LEU A 38 -5.74 -5.25 -2.09
C LEU A 38 -5.19 -5.29 -3.52
N ASP A 39 -5.42 -6.40 -4.20
CA ASP A 39 -4.95 -6.58 -5.56
C ASP A 39 -5.54 -5.54 -6.50
N GLN A 40 -6.81 -5.26 -6.37
CA GLN A 40 -7.46 -4.24 -7.18
C GLN A 40 -6.93 -2.85 -6.88
N ALA A 41 -6.64 -2.56 -5.62
CA ALA A 41 -6.05 -1.27 -5.25
C ALA A 41 -4.70 -1.09 -5.93
N PHE A 42 -3.87 -2.12 -5.86
CA PHE A 42 -2.53 -2.07 -6.45
C PHE A 42 -2.59 -1.94 -7.97
N GLN A 43 -3.47 -2.71 -8.61
CA GLN A 43 -3.63 -2.65 -10.06
C GLN A 43 -4.06 -1.27 -10.53
N LYS A 44 -4.98 -0.64 -9.80
CA LYS A 44 -5.42 0.71 -10.16
C LYS A 44 -4.29 1.73 -10.02
N MET A 45 -3.48 1.59 -8.99
CA MET A 45 -2.32 2.47 -8.84
C MET A 45 -1.35 2.27 -10.00
N GLN A 46 -1.07 1.02 -10.36
CA GLN A 46 -0.16 0.73 -11.47
C GLN A 46 -0.70 1.26 -12.80
N ALA A 47 -2.00 1.31 -12.94
CA ALA A 47 -2.63 1.85 -14.13
C ALA A 47 -2.66 3.38 -14.15
N GLY A 48 -2.13 4.03 -13.13
CA GLY A 48 -2.03 5.47 -13.09
C GLY A 48 -3.15 6.19 -12.37
N SER A 49 -3.96 5.49 -11.59
CA SER A 49 -5.06 6.13 -10.86
C SER A 49 -4.50 6.97 -9.72
N VAL A 50 -4.72 8.27 -9.80
CA VAL A 50 -4.34 9.21 -8.76
C VAL A 50 -5.13 8.91 -7.47
N LYS A 51 -6.40 8.58 -7.64
CA LYS A 51 -7.25 8.28 -6.50
C LYS A 51 -6.76 7.04 -5.76
N ALA A 52 -6.36 6.00 -6.51
CA ALA A 52 -5.83 4.80 -5.89
C ALA A 52 -4.54 5.07 -5.14
N THR A 53 -3.65 5.87 -5.74
CA THR A 53 -2.40 6.24 -5.10
C THR A 53 -2.66 6.98 -3.79
N ARG A 54 -3.59 7.93 -3.81
CA ARG A 54 -3.94 8.68 -2.61
C ARG A 54 -4.51 7.78 -1.52
N THR A 55 -5.40 6.88 -1.90
CA THR A 55 -6.03 5.98 -0.92
C THR A 55 -5.02 5.01 -0.33
N LEU A 56 -4.12 4.48 -1.15
CA LEU A 56 -3.07 3.58 -0.67
C LEU A 56 -2.15 4.31 0.30
N LEU A 57 -1.74 5.52 -0.04
CA LEU A 57 -0.88 6.29 0.85
C LEU A 57 -1.59 6.58 2.17
N TRP A 58 -2.85 6.98 2.10
CA TRP A 58 -3.66 7.25 3.27
C TRP A 58 -3.72 6.02 4.19
N ALA A 59 -4.00 4.85 3.63
CA ALA A 59 -4.10 3.64 4.43
C ALA A 59 -2.79 3.32 5.14
N GLY A 60 -1.67 3.54 4.45
CA GLY A 60 -0.35 3.28 5.03
C GLY A 60 0.07 4.26 6.11
N LEU A 61 -0.60 5.41 6.20
CA LEU A 61 -0.29 6.43 7.21
C LEU A 61 -1.22 6.40 8.42
N LEU A 62 -2.30 5.62 8.36
CA LEU A 62 -3.29 5.61 9.44
C LEU A 62 -2.72 5.18 10.78
N HIS A 63 -1.68 4.35 10.78
CA HIS A 63 -1.06 3.90 12.03
C HIS A 63 -0.43 5.06 12.79
N GLU A 64 -0.05 6.13 12.08
CA GLU A 64 0.53 7.30 12.74
C GLU A 64 -0.53 8.27 13.22
N ASP A 65 -1.63 8.39 12.46
CA ASP A 65 -2.68 9.34 12.79
C ASP A 65 -3.98 8.85 12.19
N GLU A 66 -4.81 8.23 13.03
CA GLU A 66 -6.10 7.68 12.57
C GLU A 66 -7.06 8.77 12.11
N LYS A 67 -6.78 10.02 12.42
CA LYS A 67 -7.67 11.13 12.02
C LYS A 67 -7.35 11.68 10.65
N LEU A 68 -6.28 11.21 10.01
CA LEU A 68 -5.95 11.64 8.67
C LEU A 68 -7.07 11.30 7.70
N THR A 69 -7.38 12.25 6.83
CA THR A 69 -8.34 12.03 5.75
C THR A 69 -7.60 11.86 4.44
N GLU A 70 -8.27 11.22 3.49
CA GLU A 70 -7.67 11.07 2.15
C GLU A 70 -7.36 12.42 1.53
N ARG A 71 -8.19 13.42 1.80
CA ARG A 71 -7.98 14.75 1.25
C ARG A 71 -6.72 15.39 1.82
N GLN A 72 -6.47 15.23 3.12
CA GLN A 72 -5.25 15.73 3.72
C GLN A 72 -4.02 15.07 3.12
N VAL A 73 -4.11 13.76 2.92
CA VAL A 73 -3.02 13.00 2.32
C VAL A 73 -2.79 13.43 0.88
N GLY A 74 -3.87 13.66 0.14
CA GLY A 74 -3.76 14.13 -1.23
C GLY A 74 -2.99 15.44 -1.36
N ALA A 75 -3.10 16.31 -0.35
CA ALA A 75 -2.38 17.58 -0.35
C ALA A 75 -0.87 17.40 -0.16
N MET A 76 -0.43 16.23 0.28
CA MET A 76 0.99 15.92 0.45
C MET A 76 1.64 15.38 -0.83
N ILE A 77 0.82 15.07 -1.85
CA ILE A 77 1.29 14.49 -3.09
C ILE A 77 1.34 15.58 -4.15
N SER A 78 2.43 15.63 -4.90
CA SER A 78 2.58 16.57 -6.01
C SER A 78 3.10 15.82 -7.23
N LEU A 79 3.09 16.52 -8.36
CA LEU A 79 3.63 15.92 -9.60
C LEU A 79 5.12 15.65 -9.50
N THR A 80 5.81 16.33 -8.59
CA THR A 80 7.26 16.14 -8.43
C THR A 80 7.61 14.98 -7.52
N ASN A 81 6.68 14.52 -6.66
CA ASN A 81 7.01 13.44 -5.73
C ASN A 81 6.15 12.18 -5.91
N VAL A 82 5.16 12.22 -6.81
CA VAL A 82 4.20 11.12 -6.93
C VAL A 82 4.85 9.81 -7.33
N GLU A 83 5.84 9.85 -8.23
CA GLU A 83 6.49 8.62 -8.68
C GLU A 83 7.26 7.96 -7.55
N LYS A 84 7.97 8.76 -6.77
CA LYS A 84 8.71 8.23 -5.63
C LYS A 84 7.75 7.67 -4.59
N ILE A 85 6.63 8.35 -4.37
CA ILE A 85 5.61 7.86 -3.45
C ILE A 85 5.08 6.51 -3.92
N MET A 86 4.79 6.36 -5.21
CA MET A 86 4.31 5.09 -5.76
C MET A 86 5.32 3.97 -5.53
N GLU A 87 6.60 4.26 -5.73
CA GLU A 87 7.64 3.28 -5.47
C GLU A 87 7.67 2.86 -4.00
N GLN A 88 7.53 3.82 -3.11
CA GLN A 88 7.57 3.53 -1.68
C GLN A 88 6.33 2.76 -1.23
N ILE A 89 5.16 3.07 -1.82
CA ILE A 89 3.96 2.30 -1.54
C ILE A 89 4.16 0.85 -1.99
N THR A 90 4.69 0.65 -3.18
CA THR A 90 4.96 -0.69 -3.70
C THR A 90 5.92 -1.43 -2.79
N GLN A 91 6.97 -0.76 -2.34
CA GLN A 91 7.96 -1.35 -1.45
C GLN A 91 7.30 -1.78 -0.13
N ALA A 92 6.47 -0.91 0.43
CA ALA A 92 5.81 -1.20 1.70
C ALA A 92 4.81 -2.34 1.59
N LEU A 93 4.04 -2.38 0.49
CA LEU A 93 3.09 -3.46 0.27
C LEU A 93 3.81 -4.78 0.08
N THR A 94 4.86 -4.79 -0.73
CA THR A 94 5.64 -5.99 -0.97
C THR A 94 6.26 -6.52 0.32
N ALA A 95 6.78 -5.61 1.15
CA ALA A 95 7.42 -6.01 2.40
C ALA A 95 6.41 -6.55 3.40
N ALA A 96 5.16 -6.10 3.34
CA ALA A 96 4.14 -6.52 4.30
C ALA A 96 3.55 -7.89 3.97
N LEU A 97 3.65 -8.34 2.73
CA LEU A 97 3.03 -9.59 2.30
C LEU A 97 3.99 -10.76 2.48
N PRO A 98 3.46 -11.98 2.66
CA PRO A 98 4.32 -13.16 2.73
C PRO A 98 5.05 -13.39 1.41
N GLU A 99 6.25 -13.92 1.49
CA GLU A 99 7.08 -14.10 0.31
C GLU A 99 6.58 -15.15 -0.66
N ASP A 100 5.86 -16.11 -0.16
CA ASP A 100 5.43 -17.20 -0.99
C ASP A 100 4.26 -16.86 -1.89
N THR A 101 3.96 -15.64 -1.97
CA THR A 101 2.93 -15.26 -2.91
C THR A 101 3.35 -15.60 -4.32
N GLY A 102 3.94 -15.87 -4.14
CA GLY A 102 4.10 -16.05 -4.91
C GLY A 102 3.93 -15.87 -5.77
N THR A 103 4.05 -15.61 -5.54
CA THR A 103 3.90 -15.70 -5.89
C THR A 103 3.44 -15.90 -6.45
N ALA A 104 3.59 -15.86 -6.68
CA ALA A 104 3.35 -16.41 -6.88
C ALA A 104 2.90 -16.77 -7.35
N GLU A 105 3.07 -16.65 -7.49
CA GLU A 105 2.99 -17.31 -7.54
C GLU A 105 2.57 -17.57 -7.80
N ASN A 106 2.71 -17.20 -8.19
CA ASN A 106 2.63 -17.80 -8.21
C ASN A 106 2.26 -18.09 -8.48
N ALA A 107 2.48 -17.73 -8.89
CA ALA A 107 2.45 -18.37 -8.90
C ALA A 107 2.06 -18.79 -9.38
N VAL A 108 2.23 -18.62 -9.70
CA VAL A 108 2.20 -19.42 -9.81
C VAL A 108 2.11 -20.02 -10.18
N ALA A 109 2.25 -19.76 -10.48
CA ALA A 109 2.47 -20.62 -10.53
C ALA A 109 2.40 -21.27 -10.82
N PRO A 110 2.53 -21.33 -11.11
CA PRO A 110 2.70 -22.20 -11.16
C PRO A 110 2.71 -22.85 -11.30
N ASP A 111 2.97 -22.82 -11.33
CA ASP A 111 3.20 -23.73 -11.23
C ASP A 111 3.11 -24.41 -11.25
N PRO A 112 3.27 -24.43 -11.54
CA PRO A 112 3.35 -25.24 -11.37
C PRO A 112 3.29 -25.90 -11.38
N GLN A 113 3.56 -25.76 -11.47
CA GLN A 113 3.59 -26.60 -11.26
C GLN A 113 3.63 -27.26 -11.24
#